data_aa77685fb70abb9c730aab860ff8dafa
#
_entry.id   aa77685fb70abb9c730aab860ff8dafa
#
_cell.length_a   1.000
_cell.length_b   1.000
_cell.length_c   1.000
_cell.angle_alpha   90.00
_cell.angle_beta   90.00
_cell.angle_gamma   90.00
#
_symmetry.space_group_name_H-M   'P 1'
#
loop_
_entity.id
_entity.type
_entity.pdbx_description
1 polymer ?
#
loop_
_entity_poly.entity_id
_entity_poly.type
_entity_poly.pdbx_seq_one_letter_code
_entity_poly.pdbx_strand_id
1 'polypeptide(L)'
;MVSHDPAAGFADQLRRLRTEAGSPSYRELARKVHYSRTALSEAARGDKLPSLAVTLAFVEACGGDTEQWRQRWLLACTRADVATWEEPARRTVTARPAGSPQEVADGADPERAGCAADAVTIDARKVAISATHLVGQVQLRYSPWGRAAWGRFEGTTALDRLAGRQRVEILLEMRRGDEQHLNPWRCEYVGDYMWCDLLTVGAVPVGAMASVFFDGKLAGIAETYRLSLS
;
A
#
# COMPACT_ATOMS: atom_id res chain seq x y z
N MET A 1 4.91 -22.43 -12.78
CA MET A 1 3.84 -21.54 -12.30
C MET A 1 4.15 -20.17 -12.86
N VAL A 2 3.40 -19.71 -13.87
CA VAL A 2 3.69 -18.44 -14.58
C VAL A 2 3.25 -17.31 -13.66
N SER A 3 4.20 -16.56 -13.11
CA SER A 3 3.92 -15.32 -12.39
C SER A 3 3.28 -14.34 -13.38
N HIS A 4 1.99 -14.10 -13.25
CA HIS A 4 1.30 -13.10 -14.07
C HIS A 4 1.54 -11.74 -13.42
N ASP A 5 2.47 -10.96 -13.98
CA ASP A 5 2.65 -9.56 -13.65
C ASP A 5 1.33 -8.81 -13.93
N PRO A 6 0.67 -8.23 -12.89
CA PRO A 6 -0.59 -7.52 -13.06
C PRO A 6 -0.51 -6.33 -14.02
N ALA A 7 0.65 -5.67 -14.10
CA ALA A 7 0.87 -4.57 -15.03
C ALA A 7 0.91 -5.07 -16.48
N ALA A 8 1.62 -6.18 -16.74
CA ALA A 8 1.66 -6.82 -18.04
C ALA A 8 0.26 -7.30 -18.46
N GLY A 9 -0.47 -7.96 -17.57
CA GLY A 9 -1.85 -8.42 -17.82
C GLY A 9 -2.83 -7.28 -18.10
N PHE A 10 -2.67 -6.15 -17.42
CA PHE A 10 -3.48 -4.96 -17.65
C PHE A 10 -3.16 -4.29 -19.00
N ALA A 11 -1.87 -4.19 -19.35
CA ALA A 11 -1.43 -3.68 -20.65
C ALA A 11 -1.92 -4.54 -21.82
N ASP A 12 -1.99 -5.88 -21.64
CA ASP A 12 -2.60 -6.78 -22.63
C ASP A 12 -4.06 -6.42 -22.89
N GLN A 13 -4.82 -6.11 -21.86
CA GLN A 13 -6.22 -5.69 -21.99
C GLN A 13 -6.32 -4.36 -22.76
N LEU A 14 -5.46 -3.37 -22.49
CA LEU A 14 -5.41 -2.11 -23.23
C LEU A 14 -5.05 -2.35 -24.71
N ARG A 15 -4.12 -3.25 -25.01
CA ARG A 15 -3.77 -3.62 -26.39
C ARG A 15 -4.94 -4.26 -27.12
N ARG A 16 -5.69 -5.15 -26.46
CA ARG A 16 -6.91 -5.76 -27.03
C ARG A 16 -7.97 -4.71 -27.31
N LEU A 17 -8.27 -3.80 -26.38
CA LEU A 17 -9.20 -2.70 -26.61
C LEU A 17 -8.79 -1.86 -27.85
N ARG A 18 -7.50 -1.54 -28.00
CA ARG A 18 -7.01 -0.82 -29.17
C ARG A 18 -7.22 -1.61 -30.47
N THR A 19 -7.02 -2.94 -30.42
CA THR A 19 -7.25 -3.81 -31.58
C THR A 19 -8.73 -3.84 -31.95
N GLU A 20 -9.62 -3.95 -30.98
CA GLU A 20 -11.08 -3.91 -31.18
C GLU A 20 -11.56 -2.57 -31.74
N ALA A 21 -10.88 -1.48 -31.41
CA ALA A 21 -11.12 -0.14 -31.95
C ALA A 21 -10.53 0.07 -33.37
N GLY A 22 -10.08 -0.99 -34.06
CA GLY A 22 -9.51 -0.91 -35.38
C GLY A 22 -8.01 -0.63 -35.42
N SER A 23 -7.31 -0.89 -34.35
CA SER A 23 -5.83 -0.74 -34.20
C SER A 23 -5.31 0.68 -34.51
N PRO A 24 -5.94 1.76 -34.03
CA PRO A 24 -5.45 3.12 -34.29
C PRO A 24 -4.03 3.28 -33.78
N SER A 25 -3.20 4.07 -34.49
CA SER A 25 -1.86 4.39 -34.01
C SER A 25 -1.90 5.23 -32.76
N TYR A 26 -0.87 5.14 -31.90
CA TYR A 26 -0.77 5.99 -30.71
C TYR A 26 -0.78 7.50 -31.02
N ARG A 27 -0.41 7.88 -32.22
CA ARG A 27 -0.48 9.27 -32.70
C ARG A 27 -1.94 9.69 -32.95
N GLU A 28 -2.76 8.81 -33.49
CA GLU A 28 -4.19 9.04 -33.69
C GLU A 28 -4.93 9.07 -32.35
N LEU A 29 -4.62 8.18 -31.42
CA LEU A 29 -5.17 8.22 -30.06
C LEU A 29 -4.81 9.55 -29.37
N ALA A 30 -3.56 9.97 -29.42
CA ALA A 30 -3.09 11.22 -28.81
C ALA A 30 -3.77 12.49 -29.36
N ARG A 31 -4.28 12.45 -30.59
CA ARG A 31 -5.06 13.57 -31.15
C ARG A 31 -6.49 13.68 -30.60
N LYS A 32 -7.02 12.58 -30.08
CA LYS A 32 -8.37 12.52 -29.52
C LYS A 32 -8.41 12.92 -28.04
N VAL A 33 -7.28 12.81 -27.34
CA VAL A 33 -7.18 13.06 -25.91
C VAL A 33 -5.97 13.93 -25.56
N HIS A 34 -5.98 14.61 -24.43
CA HIS A 34 -4.91 15.52 -23.99
C HIS A 34 -3.71 14.79 -23.37
N TYR A 35 -3.20 13.73 -24.08
CA TYR A 35 -2.04 12.98 -23.63
C TYR A 35 -1.05 12.77 -24.76
N SER A 36 0.24 12.69 -24.41
CA SER A 36 1.29 12.47 -25.40
C SER A 36 1.24 11.04 -25.97
N ARG A 37 1.70 10.88 -27.21
CA ARG A 37 1.91 9.57 -27.82
C ARG A 37 2.74 8.64 -26.93
N THR A 38 3.78 9.19 -26.30
CA THR A 38 4.69 8.45 -25.40
C THR A 38 3.93 7.89 -24.21
N ALA A 39 3.12 8.71 -23.50
CA ALA A 39 2.34 8.27 -22.34
C ALA A 39 1.38 7.13 -22.71
N LEU A 40 0.68 7.22 -23.85
CA LEU A 40 -0.24 6.17 -24.30
C LEU A 40 0.49 4.90 -24.74
N SER A 41 1.66 5.01 -25.38
CA SER A 41 2.46 3.83 -25.74
C SER A 41 3.08 3.13 -24.53
N GLU A 42 3.52 3.88 -23.53
CA GLU A 42 4.03 3.34 -22.26
C GLU A 42 2.94 2.63 -21.46
N ALA A 43 1.71 3.16 -21.43
CA ALA A 43 0.57 2.49 -20.83
C ALA A 43 0.30 1.10 -21.40
N ALA A 44 0.53 0.93 -22.71
CA ALA A 44 0.34 -0.34 -23.40
C ALA A 44 1.58 -1.25 -23.41
N ARG A 45 2.72 -0.82 -22.86
CA ARG A 45 3.96 -1.61 -22.81
C ARG A 45 3.89 -2.67 -21.71
N GLY A 46 3.40 -2.31 -20.53
CA GLY A 46 3.22 -3.22 -19.42
C GLY A 46 4.38 -3.26 -18.42
N ASP A 47 5.35 -2.37 -18.52
CA ASP A 47 6.48 -2.27 -17.58
C ASP A 47 6.03 -1.83 -16.18
N LYS A 48 4.93 -1.10 -16.11
CA LYS A 48 4.27 -0.66 -14.89
C LYS A 48 2.80 -0.37 -15.15
N LEU A 49 1.98 -0.44 -14.11
CA LEU A 49 0.58 -0.06 -14.22
C LEU A 49 0.46 1.44 -14.53
N PRO A 50 -0.20 1.84 -15.64
CA PRO A 50 -0.38 3.25 -15.98
C PRO A 50 -1.25 3.96 -14.92
N SER A 51 -1.13 5.29 -14.79
CA SER A 51 -2.04 6.06 -13.93
C SER A 51 -3.49 5.92 -14.40
N LEU A 52 -4.45 6.07 -13.47
CA LEU A 52 -5.87 6.02 -13.82
C LEU A 52 -6.23 7.03 -14.92
N ALA A 53 -5.67 8.25 -14.83
CA ALA A 53 -5.96 9.29 -15.80
C ALA A 53 -5.49 8.93 -17.23
N VAL A 54 -4.28 8.37 -17.38
CA VAL A 54 -3.76 7.86 -18.66
C VAL A 54 -4.58 6.68 -19.16
N THR A 55 -5.00 5.78 -18.26
CA THR A 55 -5.85 4.63 -18.60
C THR A 55 -7.19 5.10 -19.18
N LEU A 56 -7.89 6.00 -18.47
CA LEU A 56 -9.20 6.48 -18.90
C LEU A 56 -9.11 7.24 -20.24
N ALA A 57 -8.08 8.06 -20.43
CA ALA A 57 -7.84 8.73 -21.70
C ALA A 57 -7.58 7.73 -22.85
N PHE A 58 -6.79 6.68 -22.59
CA PHE A 58 -6.57 5.62 -23.59
C PHE A 58 -7.89 4.93 -23.96
N VAL A 59 -8.69 4.58 -22.97
CA VAL A 59 -10.00 3.93 -23.15
C VAL A 59 -10.95 4.82 -23.91
N GLU A 60 -11.07 6.09 -23.54
CA GLU A 60 -11.89 7.10 -24.24
C GLU A 60 -11.47 7.23 -25.70
N ALA A 61 -10.18 7.35 -25.98
CA ALA A 61 -9.65 7.45 -27.35
C ALA A 61 -9.98 6.22 -28.21
N CYS A 62 -10.14 5.05 -27.59
CA CYS A 62 -10.56 3.81 -28.22
C CYS A 62 -12.09 3.60 -28.23
N GLY A 63 -12.89 4.50 -27.64
CA GLY A 63 -14.34 4.38 -27.57
C GLY A 63 -14.83 3.33 -26.56
N GLY A 64 -14.02 2.98 -25.57
CA GLY A 64 -14.36 2.03 -24.50
C GLY A 64 -15.14 2.69 -23.36
N ASP A 65 -15.74 1.86 -22.50
CA ASP A 65 -16.46 2.29 -21.29
C ASP A 65 -15.46 2.67 -20.18
N THR A 66 -15.34 3.96 -19.92
CA THR A 66 -14.39 4.51 -18.92
C THR A 66 -14.72 4.07 -17.49
N GLU A 67 -16.01 3.87 -17.14
CA GLU A 67 -16.37 3.44 -15.79
C GLU A 67 -16.04 1.97 -15.56
N GLN A 68 -16.29 1.11 -16.52
CA GLN A 68 -15.87 -0.29 -16.47
C GLN A 68 -14.34 -0.40 -16.33
N TRP A 69 -13.60 0.44 -17.06
CA TRP A 69 -12.13 0.43 -17.01
C TRP A 69 -11.58 1.05 -15.74
N ARG A 70 -12.26 2.00 -15.11
CA ARG A 70 -11.95 2.48 -13.76
C ARG A 70 -11.96 1.33 -12.76
N GLN A 71 -13.00 0.50 -12.79
CA GLN A 71 -13.12 -0.66 -11.91
C GLN A 71 -12.04 -1.71 -12.21
N ARG A 72 -11.74 -2.00 -13.47
CA ARG A 72 -10.65 -2.89 -13.87
C ARG A 72 -9.29 -2.38 -13.37
N TRP A 73 -9.07 -1.08 -13.48
CA TRP A 73 -7.85 -0.44 -12.99
C TRP A 73 -7.71 -0.56 -11.48
N LEU A 74 -8.78 -0.33 -10.73
CA LEU A 74 -8.80 -0.51 -9.27
C LEU A 74 -8.47 -1.96 -8.88
N LEU A 75 -9.04 -2.94 -9.59
CA LEU A 75 -8.72 -4.36 -9.39
C LEU A 75 -7.28 -4.69 -9.77
N ALA A 76 -6.73 -4.08 -10.82
CA ALA A 76 -5.34 -4.26 -11.20
C ALA A 76 -4.38 -3.65 -10.18
N CYS A 77 -4.70 -2.46 -9.62
CA CYS A 77 -3.96 -1.88 -8.49
C CYS A 77 -3.93 -2.82 -7.29
N THR A 78 -5.09 -3.38 -6.92
CA THR A 78 -5.18 -4.32 -5.79
C THR A 78 -4.33 -5.56 -6.03
N ARG A 79 -4.28 -6.09 -7.26
CA ARG A 79 -3.44 -7.23 -7.65
C ARG A 79 -1.97 -6.88 -7.79
N ALA A 80 -1.65 -5.69 -8.34
CA ALA A 80 -0.28 -5.19 -8.42
C ALA A 80 0.30 -4.97 -7.02
N ASP A 81 -0.47 -4.43 -6.10
CA ASP A 81 -0.06 -4.25 -4.72
C ASP A 81 0.16 -5.60 -4.00
N VAL A 82 -0.59 -6.66 -4.37
CA VAL A 82 -0.38 -8.02 -3.85
C VAL A 82 0.81 -8.72 -4.53
N ALA A 83 1.07 -8.46 -5.82
CA ALA A 83 2.15 -9.11 -6.58
C ALA A 83 3.51 -8.39 -6.46
N THR A 84 3.52 -7.07 -6.23
CA THR A 84 4.73 -6.31 -5.90
C THR A 84 5.11 -6.45 -4.42
N TRP A 85 4.32 -7.22 -3.67
CA TRP A 85 4.58 -7.56 -2.29
C TRP A 85 5.48 -8.81 -2.14
N GLU A 86 6.38 -9.05 -3.10
CA GLU A 86 7.63 -9.74 -2.79
C GLU A 86 8.41 -8.79 -1.89
N GLU A 87 8.73 -9.28 -0.70
CA GLU A 87 9.48 -8.57 0.33
C GLU A 87 10.60 -7.75 -0.31
N PRO A 88 10.57 -6.41 -0.26
CA PRO A 88 11.64 -5.62 -0.83
C PRO A 88 12.92 -6.05 -0.14
N ALA A 89 13.88 -6.52 -0.93
CA ALA A 89 15.23 -6.82 -0.45
C ALA A 89 15.68 -5.69 0.46
N ARG A 90 15.84 -6.01 1.74
CA ARG A 90 16.31 -5.18 2.87
C ARG A 90 16.79 -3.80 2.44
N ARG A 91 15.89 -2.86 2.28
CA ARG A 91 16.25 -1.46 2.35
C ARG A 91 16.64 -1.18 3.80
N THR A 92 17.81 -0.62 3.97
CA THR A 92 18.34 -0.23 5.27
C THR A 92 17.34 0.71 5.92
N VAL A 93 16.63 0.18 6.90
CA VAL A 93 15.72 0.95 7.77
C VAL A 93 16.55 2.07 8.37
N THR A 94 16.00 3.28 8.42
CA THR A 94 16.50 4.30 9.34
C THR A 94 16.22 3.75 10.74
N ALA A 95 17.20 3.03 11.27
CA ALA A 95 17.05 2.22 12.44
C ALA A 95 16.64 3.11 13.61
N ARG A 96 15.53 2.77 14.25
CA ARG A 96 15.35 3.04 15.67
C ARG A 96 16.71 2.66 16.31
N PRO A 97 17.32 3.49 17.18
CA PRO A 97 18.69 3.25 17.66
C PRO A 97 18.82 1.80 18.15
N ALA A 98 19.89 1.13 17.72
CA ALA A 98 20.15 -0.23 18.12
C ALA A 98 20.16 -0.31 19.65
N GLY A 99 19.13 -0.91 20.21
CA GLY A 99 18.99 -1.14 21.65
C GLY A 99 19.40 -2.55 22.00
N SER A 100 19.55 -2.84 23.31
CA SER A 100 19.77 -4.20 23.78
C SER A 100 18.64 -5.13 23.36
N PRO A 101 18.90 -6.44 23.15
CA PRO A 101 17.84 -7.43 22.92
C PRO A 101 16.73 -7.33 23.99
N GLN A 102 15.49 -7.53 23.57
CA GLN A 102 14.33 -7.50 24.46
C GLN A 102 13.66 -8.87 24.49
N GLU A 103 13.04 -9.18 25.64
CA GLU A 103 12.14 -10.31 25.72
C GLU A 103 10.84 -10.04 24.93
N VAL A 104 10.22 -11.10 24.38
CA VAL A 104 8.93 -10.98 23.69
C VAL A 104 7.83 -10.76 24.72
N ALA A 105 7.38 -9.52 24.85
CA ALA A 105 6.33 -9.09 25.77
C ALA A 105 5.56 -7.92 25.17
N ASP A 106 4.35 -7.67 25.68
CA ASP A 106 3.56 -6.50 25.27
C ASP A 106 4.38 -5.21 25.46
N GLY A 107 4.44 -4.37 24.43
CA GLY A 107 5.23 -3.15 24.43
C GLY A 107 6.70 -3.30 24.04
N ALA A 108 7.15 -4.52 23.71
CA ALA A 108 8.49 -4.71 23.16
C ALA A 108 8.59 -4.26 21.71
N ASP A 109 9.79 -3.81 21.33
CA ASP A 109 10.09 -3.49 19.93
C ASP A 109 10.27 -4.80 19.13
N PRO A 110 9.53 -5.03 18.02
CA PRO A 110 9.56 -6.30 17.28
C PRO A 110 10.93 -6.64 16.68
N GLU A 111 11.73 -5.65 16.29
CA GLU A 111 13.10 -5.85 15.80
C GLU A 111 14.01 -6.31 16.93
N ARG A 112 13.94 -5.63 18.09
CA ARG A 112 14.79 -5.93 19.26
C ARG A 112 14.40 -7.24 19.94
N ALA A 113 13.11 -7.61 19.86
CA ALA A 113 12.60 -8.89 20.34
C ALA A 113 12.88 -10.06 19.37
N GLY A 114 13.46 -9.78 18.18
CA GLY A 114 13.78 -10.79 17.18
C GLY A 114 12.58 -11.28 16.38
N CYS A 115 11.38 -10.72 16.62
CA CYS A 115 10.14 -11.13 15.98
C CYS A 115 10.04 -10.70 14.50
N ALA A 116 10.83 -9.71 14.10
CA ALA A 116 10.81 -9.23 12.71
C ALA A 116 11.41 -10.24 11.72
N ALA A 117 12.24 -11.17 12.19
CA ALA A 117 12.99 -12.10 11.35
C ALA A 117 12.09 -13.14 10.62
N ASP A 118 11.01 -13.58 11.27
CA ASP A 118 10.06 -14.57 10.73
C ASP A 118 8.67 -13.97 10.45
N ALA A 119 8.56 -12.64 10.55
CA ALA A 119 7.28 -11.96 10.48
C ALA A 119 6.64 -12.01 9.10
N VAL A 120 5.35 -12.29 9.08
CA VAL A 120 4.51 -12.25 7.88
C VAL A 120 3.43 -11.18 8.00
N THR A 121 3.00 -10.62 6.88
CA THR A 121 1.82 -9.74 6.85
C THR A 121 0.58 -10.62 6.74
N ILE A 122 -0.31 -10.53 7.73
CA ILE A 122 -1.53 -11.35 7.80
C ILE A 122 -2.79 -10.59 7.38
N ASP A 123 -2.77 -9.27 7.47
CA ASP A 123 -3.79 -8.39 6.87
C ASP A 123 -3.19 -7.03 6.55
N ALA A 124 -3.78 -6.34 5.57
CA ALA A 124 -3.35 -5.01 5.15
C ALA A 124 -4.53 -4.17 4.65
N ARG A 125 -4.54 -2.87 5.02
CA ARG A 125 -5.56 -1.92 4.61
C ARG A 125 -4.95 -0.63 4.10
N LYS A 126 -5.50 -0.15 2.99
CA LYS A 126 -5.08 1.11 2.38
C LYS A 126 -5.57 2.30 3.20
N VAL A 127 -4.69 3.26 3.44
CA VAL A 127 -5.01 4.54 4.07
C VAL A 127 -5.22 5.57 2.98
N ALA A 128 -6.42 6.12 2.91
CA ALA A 128 -6.79 7.15 1.94
C ALA A 128 -7.15 8.44 2.65
N ILE A 129 -6.79 9.58 2.07
CA ILE A 129 -7.19 10.93 2.54
C ILE A 129 -8.39 11.47 1.74
N SER A 130 -8.74 10.82 0.66
CA SER A 130 -9.96 11.05 -0.13
C SER A 130 -10.25 9.81 -0.97
N ALA A 131 -11.38 9.80 -1.66
CA ALA A 131 -11.77 8.68 -2.53
C ALA A 131 -10.72 8.33 -3.62
N THR A 132 -9.84 9.27 -3.96
CA THR A 132 -8.86 9.12 -5.05
C THR A 132 -7.41 9.23 -4.60
N HIS A 133 -7.14 9.54 -3.32
CA HIS A 133 -5.78 9.78 -2.83
C HIS A 133 -5.40 8.78 -1.76
N LEU A 134 -4.71 7.73 -2.19
CA LEU A 134 -4.05 6.78 -1.31
C LEU A 134 -2.71 7.36 -0.85
N VAL A 135 -2.47 7.34 0.46
CA VAL A 135 -1.26 7.88 1.08
C VAL A 135 -0.41 6.80 1.74
N GLY A 136 -0.96 5.62 1.95
CA GLY A 136 -0.21 4.53 2.57
C GLY A 136 -1.06 3.30 2.79
N GLN A 137 -0.50 2.41 3.59
CA GLN A 137 -1.13 1.16 3.96
C GLN A 137 -0.73 0.82 5.41
N VAL A 138 -1.71 0.42 6.20
CA VAL A 138 -1.48 -0.22 7.50
C VAL A 138 -1.49 -1.72 7.33
N GLN A 139 -0.54 -2.39 7.95
CA GLN A 139 -0.37 -3.85 7.91
C GLN A 139 -0.40 -4.39 9.33
N LEU A 140 -1.05 -5.54 9.51
CA LEU A 140 -0.93 -6.36 10.70
C LEU A 140 0.17 -7.39 10.44
N ARG A 141 1.30 -7.24 11.13
CA ARG A 141 2.44 -8.16 11.08
C ARG A 141 2.30 -9.20 12.19
N TYR A 142 2.74 -10.41 11.94
CA TYR A 142 2.72 -11.51 12.90
C TYR A 142 4.00 -12.33 12.81
N SER A 143 4.61 -12.59 13.97
CA SER A 143 5.71 -13.53 14.14
C SER A 143 5.19 -14.84 14.74
N PRO A 144 5.20 -15.94 13.97
CA PRO A 144 4.88 -17.27 14.52
C PRO A 144 5.81 -17.68 15.65
N TRP A 145 7.11 -17.42 15.53
CA TRP A 145 8.09 -17.74 16.56
C TRP A 145 7.84 -17.00 17.88
N GLY A 146 7.64 -15.69 17.80
CA GLY A 146 7.40 -14.87 18.99
C GLY A 146 5.95 -14.91 19.48
N ARG A 147 5.03 -15.51 18.70
CA ARG A 147 3.58 -15.43 18.95
C ARG A 147 3.15 -14.00 19.28
N ALA A 148 3.58 -13.07 18.44
CA ALA A 148 3.41 -11.65 18.64
C ALA A 148 3.00 -10.95 17.35
N ALA A 149 2.20 -9.88 17.46
CA ALA A 149 1.73 -9.09 16.34
C ALA A 149 1.97 -7.59 16.58
N TRP A 150 2.15 -6.84 15.51
CA TRP A 150 2.30 -5.38 15.56
C TRP A 150 1.80 -4.70 14.29
N GLY A 151 1.54 -3.41 14.39
CA GLY A 151 1.20 -2.57 13.26
C GLY A 151 2.44 -2.09 12.53
N ARG A 152 2.42 -2.13 11.19
CA ARG A 152 3.37 -1.45 10.32
C ARG A 152 2.60 -0.53 9.37
N PHE A 153 3.07 0.70 9.22
CA PHE A 153 2.57 1.63 8.21
C PHE A 153 3.64 1.81 7.15
N GLU A 154 3.23 1.79 5.90
CA GLU A 154 4.08 2.06 4.75
C GLU A 154 3.44 3.16 3.91
N GLY A 155 4.18 4.25 3.72
CA GLY A 155 3.75 5.38 2.92
C GLY A 155 3.91 5.15 1.43
N THR A 156 3.11 5.86 0.64
CA THR A 156 3.26 5.90 -0.81
C THR A 156 4.17 7.06 -1.22
N THR A 157 4.70 7.02 -2.45
CA THR A 157 5.41 8.17 -3.05
C THR A 157 4.57 9.46 -3.05
N ALA A 158 3.24 9.36 -3.02
CA ALA A 158 2.37 10.52 -2.87
C ALA A 158 2.50 11.15 -1.47
N LEU A 159 2.59 10.31 -0.42
CA LEU A 159 2.82 10.79 0.94
C LEU A 159 4.22 11.40 1.09
N ASP A 160 5.25 10.81 0.48
CA ASP A 160 6.62 11.35 0.49
C ASP A 160 6.66 12.78 -0.06
N ARG A 161 5.93 13.03 -1.17
CA ARG A 161 5.81 14.37 -1.76
C ARG A 161 5.06 15.35 -0.87
N LEU A 162 4.06 14.90 -0.14
CA LEU A 162 3.31 15.72 0.81
C LEU A 162 4.17 16.05 2.02
N ALA A 163 4.92 15.08 2.57
CA ALA A 163 5.84 15.27 3.69
C ALA A 163 6.97 16.28 3.36
N GLY A 164 7.36 16.39 2.10
CA GLY A 164 8.30 17.43 1.65
C GLY A 164 7.72 18.86 1.61
N ARG A 165 6.41 19.03 1.84
CA ARG A 165 5.71 20.33 1.72
C ARG A 165 4.97 20.76 2.99
N GLN A 166 4.61 19.82 3.83
CA GLN A 166 3.87 20.05 5.08
C GLN A 166 4.25 18.99 6.10
N ARG A 167 3.99 19.26 7.38
CA ARG A 167 4.23 18.29 8.44
C ARG A 167 3.25 17.14 8.34
N VAL A 168 3.78 15.93 8.19
CA VAL A 168 3.00 14.68 8.18
C VAL A 168 3.34 13.89 9.43
N GLU A 169 2.33 13.46 10.17
CA GLU A 169 2.50 12.60 11.32
C GLU A 169 1.65 11.33 11.14
N ILE A 170 2.16 10.22 11.61
CA ILE A 170 1.47 8.94 11.62
C ILE A 170 1.29 8.52 13.07
N LEU A 171 0.08 8.09 13.43
CA LEU A 171 -0.22 7.40 14.67
C LEU A 171 -0.54 5.95 14.34
N LEU A 172 0.27 5.04 14.86
CA LEU A 172 0.04 3.59 14.81
C LEU A 172 -0.44 3.10 16.17
N GLU A 173 -1.44 2.24 16.15
CA GLU A 173 -2.06 1.70 17.35
C GLU A 173 -2.39 0.23 17.15
N MET A 174 -2.19 -0.56 18.20
CA MET A 174 -2.68 -1.93 18.26
C MET A 174 -4.00 -1.98 19.01
N ARG A 175 -4.83 -2.97 18.66
CA ARG A 175 -6.10 -3.25 19.32
C ARG A 175 -6.16 -4.72 19.70
N ARG A 176 -6.65 -5.02 20.89
CA ARG A 176 -6.87 -6.38 21.40
C ARG A 176 -8.30 -6.49 21.93
N GLY A 177 -9.13 -7.34 21.32
CA GLY A 177 -10.54 -7.45 21.67
C GLY A 177 -11.26 -6.10 21.56
N ASP A 178 -11.95 -5.70 22.62
CA ASP A 178 -12.63 -4.40 22.75
C ASP A 178 -11.73 -3.30 23.34
N GLU A 179 -10.54 -3.64 23.80
CA GLU A 179 -9.57 -2.65 24.27
C GLU A 179 -9.12 -1.75 23.10
N GLN A 180 -9.10 -0.46 23.38
CA GLN A 180 -8.74 0.55 22.40
C GLN A 180 -7.35 1.10 22.70
N HIS A 181 -6.61 1.41 21.64
CA HIS A 181 -5.39 2.22 21.71
C HIS A 181 -4.25 1.62 22.54
N LEU A 182 -3.99 0.32 22.36
CA LEU A 182 -2.81 -0.29 22.94
C LEU A 182 -1.55 0.12 22.16
N ASN A 183 -0.48 0.44 22.90
CA ASN A 183 0.82 0.82 22.36
C ASN A 183 0.75 1.92 21.28
N PRO A 184 0.09 3.09 21.53
CA PRO A 184 0.03 4.15 20.56
C PRO A 184 1.43 4.71 20.32
N TRP A 185 1.82 4.74 19.05
CA TRP A 185 3.10 5.32 18.62
C TRP A 185 2.86 6.40 17.57
N ARG A 186 3.10 7.65 17.94
CA ARG A 186 2.97 8.80 17.06
C ARG A 186 4.33 9.40 16.73
N CYS A 187 4.59 9.57 15.46
CA CYS A 187 5.84 10.16 14.99
C CYS A 187 5.63 10.97 13.72
N GLU A 188 6.59 11.83 13.43
CA GLU A 188 6.69 12.50 12.14
C GLU A 188 7.09 11.49 11.06
N TYR A 189 6.41 11.57 9.92
CA TYR A 189 6.71 10.73 8.77
C TYR A 189 7.93 11.29 8.01
N VAL A 190 8.98 10.50 7.94
CA VAL A 190 10.24 10.87 7.29
C VAL A 190 10.54 10.07 6.01
N GLY A 191 9.51 9.43 5.46
CA GLY A 191 9.66 8.45 4.37
C GLY A 191 9.87 7.03 4.91
N ASP A 192 9.72 6.04 4.01
CA ASP A 192 9.86 4.63 4.34
C ASP A 192 8.70 4.05 5.18
N TYR A 193 8.90 2.92 5.82
CA TYR A 193 7.91 2.30 6.70
C TYR A 193 8.24 2.51 8.17
N MET A 194 7.23 2.45 9.01
CA MET A 194 7.34 2.56 10.46
C MET A 194 6.45 1.52 11.15
N TRP A 195 6.78 1.18 12.38
CA TRP A 195 6.05 0.18 13.15
C TRP A 195 5.84 0.64 14.60
N CYS A 196 4.82 0.10 15.24
CA CYS A 196 4.59 0.24 16.67
C CYS A 196 5.11 -0.98 17.45
N ASP A 197 5.12 -0.87 18.77
CA ASP A 197 5.49 -1.96 19.65
C ASP A 197 4.52 -3.15 19.50
N LEU A 198 5.04 -4.36 19.72
CA LEU A 198 4.30 -5.59 19.56
C LEU A 198 3.32 -5.85 20.72
N LEU A 199 2.33 -6.70 20.44
CA LEU A 199 1.50 -7.38 21.43
C LEU A 199 1.68 -8.88 21.26
N THR A 200 1.82 -9.58 22.38
CA THR A 200 1.71 -11.04 22.43
C THR A 200 0.30 -11.46 22.07
N VAL A 201 0.14 -12.53 21.29
CA VAL A 201 -1.15 -12.96 20.75
C VAL A 201 -1.64 -14.25 21.39
N GLY A 202 -2.96 -14.43 21.41
CA GLY A 202 -3.64 -15.58 21.95
C GLY A 202 -5.07 -15.67 21.41
N ALA A 203 -6.00 -16.15 22.20
CA ALA A 203 -7.40 -16.33 21.78
C ALA A 203 -8.14 -14.99 21.48
N VAL A 204 -7.68 -13.88 22.07
CA VAL A 204 -8.31 -12.57 21.87
C VAL A 204 -7.85 -11.97 20.55
N PRO A 205 -8.77 -11.55 19.65
CA PRO A 205 -8.42 -10.98 18.37
C PRO A 205 -7.58 -9.70 18.50
N VAL A 206 -6.59 -9.55 17.61
CA VAL A 206 -5.75 -8.35 17.51
C VAL A 206 -5.86 -7.71 16.15
N GLY A 207 -5.71 -6.41 16.08
CA GLY A 207 -5.68 -5.63 14.84
C GLY A 207 -4.76 -4.43 14.96
N ALA A 208 -4.43 -3.80 13.85
CA ALA A 208 -3.62 -2.60 13.76
C ALA A 208 -4.40 -1.46 13.11
N MET A 209 -4.22 -0.24 13.60
CA MET A 209 -4.80 0.97 13.04
C MET A 209 -3.72 2.00 12.76
N ALA A 210 -3.85 2.69 11.63
CA ALA A 210 -3.02 3.84 11.30
C ALA A 210 -3.88 5.08 11.05
N SER A 211 -3.49 6.19 11.65
CA SER A 211 -4.07 7.51 11.42
C SER A 211 -3.00 8.44 10.85
N VAL A 212 -3.31 9.13 9.76
CA VAL A 212 -2.43 10.09 9.09
C VAL A 212 -2.91 11.51 9.42
N PHE A 213 -1.99 12.36 9.84
CA PHE A 213 -2.27 13.75 10.18
C PHE A 213 -1.44 14.69 9.29
N PHE A 214 -2.05 15.76 8.84
CA PHE A 214 -1.40 16.89 8.15
C PHE A 214 -1.51 18.13 9.04
N ASP A 215 -0.37 18.69 9.41
CA ASP A 215 -0.29 19.85 10.30
C ASP A 215 -1.15 19.68 11.57
N GLY A 216 -1.12 18.47 12.14
CA GLY A 216 -1.85 18.08 13.35
C GLY A 216 -3.33 17.75 13.15
N LYS A 217 -3.88 17.87 11.93
CA LYS A 217 -5.29 17.53 11.61
C LYS A 217 -5.38 16.14 11.02
N LEU A 218 -6.32 15.32 11.52
CA LEU A 218 -6.60 13.99 10.99
C LEU A 218 -7.03 14.09 9.52
N ALA A 219 -6.30 13.42 8.64
CA ALA A 219 -6.52 13.42 7.21
C ALA A 219 -6.98 12.06 6.66
N GLY A 220 -6.53 10.95 7.25
CA GLY A 220 -6.90 9.61 6.84
C GLY A 220 -6.73 8.60 7.96
N ILE A 221 -7.52 7.54 7.92
CA ILE A 221 -7.48 6.45 8.89
C ILE A 221 -7.81 5.12 8.20
N ALA A 222 -7.15 4.06 8.62
CA ALA A 222 -7.53 2.69 8.28
C ALA A 222 -7.21 1.73 9.42
N GLU A 223 -8.00 0.67 9.53
CA GLU A 223 -7.83 -0.41 10.51
C GLU A 223 -7.87 -1.75 9.79
N THR A 224 -6.96 -2.65 10.14
CA THR A 224 -6.98 -4.06 9.70
C THR A 224 -8.15 -4.80 10.33
N TYR A 225 -8.50 -5.95 9.80
CA TYR A 225 -9.38 -6.86 10.52
C TYR A 225 -8.73 -7.28 11.84
N ARG A 226 -9.57 -7.52 12.84
CA ARG A 226 -9.13 -8.12 14.09
C ARG A 226 -9.15 -9.63 13.94
N LEU A 227 -7.98 -10.25 14.07
CA LEU A 227 -7.77 -11.67 13.83
C LEU A 227 -7.34 -12.38 15.10
N SER A 228 -7.94 -13.54 15.36
CA SER A 228 -7.49 -14.46 16.42
C SER A 228 -6.30 -15.26 15.85
N LEU A 229 -5.17 -15.20 16.55
CA LEU A 229 -3.90 -15.80 16.15
C LEU A 229 -3.51 -16.80 17.25
N SER A 230 -3.94 -18.04 17.08
CA SER A 230 -3.67 -19.15 18.03
C SER A 230 -2.58 -20.07 17.52
#